data_0f43616dc747883ec2f363870461ec19
#
_entry.id   0f43616dc747883ec2f363870461ec19
#
_cell.length_a   1.000
_cell.length_b   1.000
_cell.length_c   1.000
_cell.angle_alpha   90.00
_cell.angle_beta   90.00
_cell.angle_gamma   90.00
#
_symmetry.space_group_name_H-M   'P 1'
#
loop_
_entity.id
_entity.type
_entity.pdbx_description
1 polymer ?
#
loop_
_entity_poly.entity_id
_entity_poly.type
_entity_poly.pdbx_seq_one_letter_code
_entity_poly.pdbx_strand_id
1 'polypeptide(L)'
;MYRAEQSHWWYQGMAAITRSILETCYAPGSGLAILDAGCGTGAGLLFLSQYGSVTGLDISPYALRFCSERGCTQVTGASVMALPFQAETFELVTSFDILYFEGIHDETALREAARVLRPGGRLLMRVPAFDWLRGTHDTRVSTAHRYTSKELAGKLVKSGLEIELLSYANMLLFPLALLKRVTERWRLTPQQDSDLAVKVGPFSGLLKSCLVLESRWIRRWRFPFGLSVVAVAKKNSFRRSS
;
A
#
# COMPACT_ATOMS: atom_id res chain seq x y z
N MET A 1 -7.76 -13.10 -6.29
CA MET A 1 -7.11 -12.27 -5.26
C MET A 1 -6.99 -13.06 -3.96
N TYR A 2 -8.05 -13.40 -3.25
CA TYR A 2 -8.07 -14.07 -1.94
C TYR A 2 -7.10 -15.28 -1.79
N ARG A 3 -7.11 -16.24 -2.74
CA ARG A 3 -6.19 -17.39 -2.71
C ARG A 3 -4.75 -17.03 -3.10
N ALA A 4 -4.57 -16.03 -3.95
CA ALA A 4 -3.25 -15.63 -4.43
C ALA A 4 -2.44 -14.88 -3.37
N GLU A 5 -3.07 -14.14 -2.48
CA GLU A 5 -2.40 -13.35 -1.44
C GLU A 5 -1.53 -14.19 -0.51
N GLN A 6 -1.91 -15.46 -0.27
CA GLN A 6 -1.16 -16.34 0.62
C GLN A 6 0.07 -16.98 -0.05
N SER A 7 -0.02 -17.29 -1.34
CA SER A 7 0.98 -18.14 -2.01
C SER A 7 1.76 -17.41 -3.11
N HIS A 8 1.24 -16.31 -3.63
CA HIS A 8 1.87 -15.63 -4.76
C HIS A 8 3.10 -14.84 -4.31
N TRP A 9 4.22 -15.01 -5.00
CA TRP A 9 5.51 -14.42 -4.70
C TRP A 9 5.49 -12.89 -4.53
N TRP A 10 4.64 -12.19 -5.31
CA TRP A 10 4.48 -10.75 -5.24
C TRP A 10 3.97 -10.29 -3.87
N TYR A 11 2.86 -10.87 -3.38
CA TYR A 11 2.28 -10.51 -2.09
C TYR A 11 3.23 -10.80 -0.94
N GLN A 12 3.94 -11.93 -0.99
CA GLN A 12 4.95 -12.28 0.02
C GLN A 12 6.13 -11.31 0.01
N GLY A 13 6.60 -10.91 -1.17
CA GLY A 13 7.67 -9.91 -1.33
C GLY A 13 7.24 -8.53 -0.83
N MET A 14 6.03 -8.09 -1.18
CA MET A 14 5.49 -6.81 -0.72
C MET A 14 5.24 -6.80 0.79
N ALA A 15 4.79 -7.90 1.37
CA ALA A 15 4.68 -8.04 2.83
C ALA A 15 6.05 -7.93 3.51
N ALA A 16 7.12 -8.50 2.93
CA ALA A 16 8.49 -8.37 3.45
C ALA A 16 8.97 -6.90 3.42
N ILE A 17 8.72 -6.16 2.33
CA ILE A 17 9.03 -4.73 2.22
C ILE A 17 8.23 -3.93 3.25
N THR A 18 6.92 -4.14 3.35
CA THR A 18 6.04 -3.47 4.30
C THR A 18 6.50 -3.72 5.74
N ARG A 19 6.79 -4.98 6.09
CA ARG A 19 7.33 -5.37 7.41
C ARG A 19 8.62 -4.63 7.71
N SER A 20 9.55 -4.63 6.78
CA SER A 20 10.86 -4.01 6.94
C SER A 20 10.75 -2.50 7.19
N ILE A 21 9.82 -1.82 6.52
CA ILE A 21 9.55 -0.40 6.75
C ILE A 21 8.87 -0.20 8.10
N LEU A 22 7.84 -1.00 8.43
CA LEU A 22 7.08 -0.86 9.67
C LEU A 22 7.98 -1.07 10.91
N GLU A 23 8.91 -2.01 10.85
CA GLU A 23 9.89 -2.29 11.90
C GLU A 23 10.93 -1.18 12.11
N THR A 24 11.01 -0.17 11.23
CA THR A 24 11.78 1.05 11.52
C THR A 24 11.08 1.96 12.53
N CYS A 25 9.77 1.80 12.71
CA CYS A 25 8.93 2.66 13.52
C CYS A 25 8.36 1.93 14.75
N TYR A 26 8.04 0.65 14.61
CA TYR A 26 7.32 -0.13 15.63
C TYR A 26 7.86 -1.56 15.70
N ALA A 27 7.99 -2.10 16.89
CA ALA A 27 8.31 -3.51 17.11
C ALA A 27 7.02 -4.36 17.12
N PRO A 28 7.08 -5.65 16.74
CA PRO A 28 6.00 -6.59 17.04
C PRO A 28 5.64 -6.56 18.53
N GLY A 29 4.35 -6.66 18.85
CA GLY A 29 3.85 -6.59 20.21
C GLY A 29 3.73 -5.17 20.81
N SER A 30 3.87 -4.11 19.99
CA SER A 30 3.75 -2.70 20.46
C SER A 30 2.36 -2.31 20.99
N GLY A 31 1.33 -3.14 20.82
CA GLY A 31 -0.02 -2.89 21.32
C GLY A 31 -0.75 -1.72 20.67
N LEU A 32 -0.44 -1.45 19.38
CA LEU A 32 -0.97 -0.30 18.65
C LEU A 32 -2.47 -0.45 18.36
N ALA A 33 -3.21 0.66 18.34
CA ALA A 33 -4.49 0.76 17.64
C ALA A 33 -4.22 1.08 16.17
N ILE A 34 -4.57 0.14 15.27
CA ILE A 34 -4.24 0.17 13.85
C ILE A 34 -5.52 0.23 13.01
N LEU A 35 -5.54 1.11 12.01
CA LEU A 35 -6.54 1.11 10.95
C LEU A 35 -5.88 0.67 9.64
N ASP A 36 -6.41 -0.37 8.99
CA ASP A 36 -6.08 -0.72 7.61
C ASP A 36 -7.17 -0.17 6.68
N ALA A 37 -6.90 0.99 6.08
CA ALA A 37 -7.83 1.72 5.24
C ALA A 37 -7.75 1.20 3.79
N GLY A 38 -8.75 0.40 3.41
CA GLY A 38 -8.76 -0.39 2.19
C GLY A 38 -8.17 -1.78 2.41
N CYS A 39 -8.65 -2.49 3.41
CA CYS A 39 -8.09 -3.78 3.86
C CYS A 39 -8.29 -4.94 2.85
N GLY A 40 -9.10 -4.73 1.80
CA GLY A 40 -9.38 -5.74 0.80
C GLY A 40 -9.87 -7.05 1.42
N THR A 41 -9.27 -8.16 1.06
CA THR A 41 -9.66 -9.49 1.55
C THR A 41 -9.00 -9.88 2.89
N GLY A 42 -8.35 -8.95 3.58
CA GLY A 42 -7.91 -9.09 4.96
C GLY A 42 -6.52 -9.71 5.17
N ALA A 43 -5.72 -9.92 4.11
CA ALA A 43 -4.36 -10.43 4.29
C ALA A 43 -3.47 -9.45 5.08
N GLY A 44 -3.66 -8.14 4.87
CA GLY A 44 -3.00 -7.07 5.62
C GLY A 44 -3.34 -7.12 7.11
N LEU A 45 -4.61 -7.37 7.46
CA LEU A 45 -5.08 -7.43 8.84
C LEU A 45 -4.34 -8.49 9.65
N LEU A 46 -4.19 -9.71 9.08
CA LEU A 46 -3.45 -10.80 9.72
C LEU A 46 -1.97 -10.47 9.94
N PHE A 47 -1.36 -9.75 9.00
CA PHE A 47 0.01 -9.30 9.12
C PHE A 47 0.17 -8.22 10.20
N LEU A 48 -0.72 -7.22 10.20
CA LEU A 48 -0.70 -6.09 11.12
C LEU A 48 -1.05 -6.47 12.56
N SER A 49 -1.83 -7.54 12.77
CA SER A 49 -2.19 -8.02 14.12
C SER A 49 -1.00 -8.37 15.01
N GLN A 50 0.19 -8.59 14.43
CA GLN A 50 1.43 -8.78 15.18
C GLN A 50 1.88 -7.51 15.93
N TYR A 51 1.38 -6.33 15.54
CA TYR A 51 1.76 -5.03 16.11
C TYR A 51 0.70 -4.46 17.07
N GLY A 52 -0.53 -4.97 17.04
CA GLY A 52 -1.59 -4.52 17.92
C GLY A 52 -2.99 -4.91 17.48
N SER A 53 -3.99 -4.16 17.95
CA SER A 53 -5.38 -4.35 17.56
C SER A 53 -5.65 -3.70 16.21
N VAL A 54 -6.18 -4.45 15.25
CA VAL A 54 -6.38 -3.98 13.87
C VAL A 54 -7.85 -3.88 13.54
N THR A 55 -8.26 -2.71 13.09
CA THR A 55 -9.56 -2.47 12.48
C THR A 55 -9.38 -2.36 10.96
N GLY A 56 -10.11 -3.17 10.19
CA GLY A 56 -10.15 -3.11 8.74
C GLY A 56 -11.29 -2.24 8.24
N LEU A 57 -11.06 -1.53 7.13
CA LEU A 57 -12.10 -0.78 6.44
C LEU A 57 -11.98 -1.03 4.94
N ASP A 58 -13.10 -1.36 4.30
CA ASP A 58 -13.20 -1.44 2.85
C ASP A 58 -14.61 -1.06 2.38
N ILE A 59 -14.72 -0.51 1.18
CA ILE A 59 -16.02 -0.14 0.61
C ILE A 59 -16.75 -1.37 0.01
N SER A 60 -16.03 -2.43 -0.31
CA SER A 60 -16.55 -3.62 -0.99
C SER A 60 -17.12 -4.64 0.00
N PRO A 61 -18.44 -4.92 -0.02
CA PRO A 61 -19.03 -5.96 0.82
C PRO A 61 -18.42 -7.35 0.56
N TYR A 62 -17.99 -7.61 -0.68
CA TYR A 62 -17.32 -8.86 -1.03
C TYR A 62 -15.96 -8.99 -0.36
N ALA A 63 -15.20 -7.90 -0.28
CA ALA A 63 -13.91 -7.87 0.42
C ALA A 63 -14.11 -8.17 1.91
N LEU A 64 -15.07 -7.52 2.55
CA LEU A 64 -15.40 -7.70 3.96
C LEU A 64 -15.87 -9.13 4.27
N ARG A 65 -16.61 -9.77 3.37
CA ARG A 65 -16.97 -11.18 3.50
C ARG A 65 -15.72 -12.06 3.56
N PHE A 66 -14.72 -11.84 2.69
CA PHE A 66 -13.47 -12.60 2.75
C PHE A 66 -12.67 -12.31 4.02
N CYS A 67 -12.73 -11.09 4.59
CA CYS A 67 -12.17 -10.82 5.90
C CYS A 67 -12.80 -11.72 6.97
N SER A 68 -14.13 -11.84 6.97
CA SER A 68 -14.85 -12.71 7.91
C SER A 68 -14.46 -14.20 7.74
N GLU A 69 -14.31 -14.66 6.50
CA GLU A 69 -13.83 -16.03 6.19
C GLU A 69 -12.39 -16.28 6.68
N ARG A 70 -11.58 -15.23 6.85
CA ARG A 70 -10.23 -15.29 7.46
C ARG A 70 -10.26 -15.20 9.00
N GLY A 71 -11.42 -15.01 9.60
CA GLY A 71 -11.55 -14.79 11.03
C GLY A 71 -11.28 -13.34 11.48
N CYS A 72 -11.16 -12.39 10.55
CA CYS A 72 -11.03 -10.97 10.87
C CYS A 72 -12.41 -10.39 11.15
N THR A 73 -12.72 -10.16 12.42
CA THR A 73 -14.06 -9.71 12.88
C THR A 73 -14.18 -8.20 13.05
N GLN A 74 -13.06 -7.51 13.23
CA GLN A 74 -13.05 -6.03 13.37
C GLN A 74 -12.91 -5.38 11.98
N VAL A 75 -14.00 -5.42 11.21
CA VAL A 75 -14.05 -4.83 9.87
C VAL A 75 -15.30 -3.99 9.69
N THR A 76 -15.19 -2.91 8.91
CA THR A 76 -16.28 -1.95 8.68
C THR A 76 -16.39 -1.59 7.19
N GLY A 77 -17.63 -1.45 6.71
CA GLY A 77 -17.94 -1.02 5.36
C GLY A 77 -18.02 0.50 5.29
N ALA A 78 -16.99 1.16 4.74
CA ALA A 78 -17.00 2.61 4.54
C ALA A 78 -15.99 3.04 3.47
N SER A 79 -16.09 4.33 3.06
CA SER A 79 -15.13 4.95 2.16
C SER A 79 -13.91 5.47 2.92
N VAL A 80 -12.73 5.36 2.31
CA VAL A 80 -11.49 5.99 2.84
C VAL A 80 -11.58 7.53 2.82
N MET A 81 -12.53 8.10 2.07
CA MET A 81 -12.79 9.54 2.03
C MET A 81 -13.73 10.04 3.14
N ALA A 82 -14.34 9.13 3.92
CA ALA A 82 -15.24 9.43 5.03
C ALA A 82 -15.12 8.32 6.08
N LEU A 83 -14.05 8.37 6.87
CA LEU A 83 -13.75 7.35 7.88
C LEU A 83 -14.70 7.46 9.07
N PRO A 84 -15.46 6.39 9.42
CA PRO A 84 -16.47 6.43 10.48
C PRO A 84 -15.85 6.31 11.89
N PHE A 85 -14.70 6.93 12.09
CA PHE A 85 -13.96 6.92 13.35
C PHE A 85 -13.77 8.33 13.88
N GLN A 86 -13.65 8.46 15.20
CA GLN A 86 -13.31 9.72 15.83
C GLN A 86 -11.90 10.18 15.46
N ALA A 87 -11.65 11.48 15.57
CA ALA A 87 -10.30 12.01 15.43
C ALA A 87 -9.37 11.40 16.50
N GLU A 88 -8.11 11.24 16.15
CA GLU A 88 -7.05 10.83 17.09
C GLU A 88 -7.31 9.46 17.76
N THR A 89 -7.81 8.51 16.96
CA THR A 89 -8.13 7.15 17.42
C THR A 89 -6.95 6.19 17.27
N PHE A 90 -6.19 6.29 16.17
CA PHE A 90 -5.21 5.28 15.80
C PHE A 90 -3.76 5.78 15.91
N GLU A 91 -2.85 4.90 16.37
CA GLU A 91 -1.41 5.12 16.34
C GLU A 91 -0.80 4.84 14.97
N LEU A 92 -1.42 3.94 14.20
CA LEU A 92 -1.00 3.58 12.85
C LEU A 92 -2.22 3.52 11.93
N VAL A 93 -2.12 4.19 10.79
CA VAL A 93 -3.03 3.97 9.65
C VAL A 93 -2.21 3.39 8.52
N THR A 94 -2.69 2.31 7.91
CA THR A 94 -2.12 1.74 6.69
C THR A 94 -3.06 1.98 5.51
N SER A 95 -2.50 2.22 4.32
CA SER A 95 -3.27 2.35 3.07
C SER A 95 -2.44 1.83 1.91
N PHE A 96 -2.76 0.63 1.44
CA PHE A 96 -1.98 -0.05 0.40
C PHE A 96 -2.77 -0.17 -0.89
N ASP A 97 -2.27 0.50 -1.94
CA ASP A 97 -2.81 0.41 -3.30
C ASP A 97 -4.30 0.78 -3.38
N ILE A 98 -4.69 1.89 -2.74
CA ILE A 98 -6.08 2.39 -2.69
C ILE A 98 -6.23 3.74 -3.41
N LEU A 99 -5.34 4.71 -3.17
CA LEU A 99 -5.54 6.10 -3.63
C LEU A 99 -5.62 6.26 -5.14
N TYR A 100 -5.21 5.27 -5.90
CA TYR A 100 -5.15 5.33 -7.36
C TYR A 100 -6.48 4.95 -8.05
N PHE A 101 -7.48 4.47 -7.32
CA PHE A 101 -8.74 4.06 -7.92
C PHE A 101 -9.58 5.26 -8.38
N GLU A 102 -10.28 5.06 -9.49
CA GLU A 102 -11.27 6.02 -9.97
C GLU A 102 -12.33 6.31 -8.91
N GLY A 103 -12.70 7.59 -8.75
CA GLY A 103 -13.67 8.03 -7.74
C GLY A 103 -13.05 8.30 -6.36
N ILE A 104 -11.76 8.05 -6.14
CA ILE A 104 -11.08 8.44 -4.90
C ILE A 104 -10.43 9.81 -5.07
N HIS A 105 -10.85 10.76 -4.24
CA HIS A 105 -10.17 12.05 -4.08
C HIS A 105 -9.07 11.91 -3.03
N ASP A 106 -7.85 11.71 -3.49
CA ASP A 106 -6.68 11.38 -2.65
C ASP A 106 -6.40 12.40 -1.54
N GLU A 107 -6.53 13.70 -1.80
CA GLU A 107 -6.38 14.74 -0.77
C GLU A 107 -7.44 14.61 0.34
N THR A 108 -8.65 14.18 0.02
CA THR A 108 -9.70 13.93 1.01
C THR A 108 -9.38 12.69 1.85
N ALA A 109 -8.99 11.60 1.19
CA ALA A 109 -8.61 10.38 1.88
C ALA A 109 -7.39 10.59 2.81
N LEU A 110 -6.39 11.36 2.35
CA LEU A 110 -5.21 11.68 3.17
C LEU A 110 -5.56 12.58 4.37
N ARG A 111 -6.48 13.56 4.20
CA ARG A 111 -6.97 14.37 5.33
C ARG A 111 -7.73 13.52 6.35
N GLU A 112 -8.55 12.58 5.91
CA GLU A 112 -9.25 11.66 6.81
C GLU A 112 -8.27 10.75 7.56
N ALA A 113 -7.27 10.20 6.86
CA ALA A 113 -6.20 9.44 7.50
C ALA A 113 -5.45 10.28 8.57
N ALA A 114 -5.10 11.52 8.23
CA ALA A 114 -4.47 12.44 9.19
C ALA A 114 -5.40 12.81 10.36
N ARG A 115 -6.71 12.94 10.12
CA ARG A 115 -7.71 13.24 11.16
C ARG A 115 -7.79 12.14 12.21
N VAL A 116 -7.88 10.90 11.78
CA VAL A 116 -8.03 9.74 12.67
C VAL A 116 -6.73 9.30 13.34
N LEU A 117 -5.57 9.73 12.85
CA LEU A 117 -4.29 9.52 13.49
C LEU A 117 -4.17 10.34 14.78
N ARG A 118 -3.65 9.72 15.85
CA ARG A 118 -3.21 10.40 17.06
C ARG A 118 -2.03 11.33 16.77
N PRO A 119 -1.82 12.38 17.56
CA PRO A 119 -0.57 13.14 17.53
C PRO A 119 0.62 12.21 17.71
N GLY A 120 1.61 12.29 16.81
CA GLY A 120 2.74 11.35 16.78
C GLY A 120 2.47 10.01 16.08
N GLY A 121 1.22 9.71 15.72
CA GLY A 121 0.85 8.53 14.95
C GLY A 121 1.32 8.60 13.49
N ARG A 122 1.38 7.47 12.81
CA ARG A 122 1.96 7.35 11.46
C ARG A 122 0.97 6.81 10.44
N LEU A 123 1.05 7.34 9.24
CA LEU A 123 0.48 6.76 8.02
C LEU A 123 1.58 6.00 7.29
N LEU A 124 1.39 4.70 7.08
CA LEU A 124 2.21 3.89 6.18
C LEU A 124 1.39 3.58 4.92
N MET A 125 1.88 4.01 3.78
CA MET A 125 1.14 3.84 2.54
C MET A 125 1.99 3.40 1.36
N ARG A 126 1.31 2.84 0.36
CA ARG A 126 1.87 2.47 -0.92
C ARG A 126 0.92 2.83 -2.04
N VAL A 127 1.48 3.35 -3.14
CA VAL A 127 0.76 3.64 -4.39
C VAL A 127 1.59 3.20 -5.59
N PRO A 128 0.99 2.89 -6.75
CA PRO A 128 1.73 2.56 -7.96
C PRO A 128 2.48 3.78 -8.49
N ALA A 129 3.68 3.53 -9.02
CA ALA A 129 4.57 4.57 -9.55
C ALA A 129 4.40 4.77 -11.06
N PHE A 130 4.56 6.03 -11.49
CA PHE A 130 4.72 6.51 -12.87
C PHE A 130 3.56 6.19 -13.82
N ASP A 131 2.80 7.19 -14.21
CA ASP A 131 1.71 7.09 -15.19
C ASP A 131 2.15 6.47 -16.54
N TRP A 132 3.36 6.70 -16.96
CA TRP A 132 3.90 6.14 -18.20
C TRP A 132 4.13 4.61 -18.15
N LEU A 133 4.11 3.99 -16.95
CA LEU A 133 4.15 2.54 -16.75
C LEU A 133 2.76 1.87 -16.85
N ARG A 134 1.71 2.62 -17.14
CA ARG A 134 0.37 2.04 -17.31
C ARG A 134 0.36 0.90 -18.31
N GLY A 135 -0.40 -0.13 -18.01
CA GLY A 135 -0.61 -1.28 -18.88
C GLY A 135 -2.01 -1.85 -18.75
N THR A 136 -2.24 -3.00 -19.36
CA THR A 136 -3.53 -3.69 -19.40
C THR A 136 -4.10 -4.00 -18.00
N HIS A 137 -3.24 -4.19 -17.01
CA HIS A 137 -3.67 -4.38 -15.62
C HIS A 137 -4.38 -3.14 -15.07
N ASP A 138 -3.87 -1.94 -15.35
CA ASP A 138 -4.43 -0.68 -14.87
C ASP A 138 -5.86 -0.44 -15.36
N THR A 139 -6.13 -0.79 -16.60
CA THR A 139 -7.50 -0.68 -17.18
C THR A 139 -8.47 -1.62 -16.50
N ARG A 140 -8.03 -2.82 -16.10
CA ARG A 140 -8.88 -3.81 -15.42
C ARG A 140 -9.23 -3.47 -13.99
N VAL A 141 -8.33 -2.76 -13.30
CA VAL A 141 -8.53 -2.36 -11.91
C VAL A 141 -8.95 -0.90 -11.78
N SER A 142 -9.37 -0.27 -12.89
CA SER A 142 -9.82 1.14 -12.92
C SER A 142 -8.81 2.09 -12.26
N THR A 143 -7.51 1.95 -12.62
CA THR A 143 -6.46 2.85 -12.15
C THR A 143 -6.64 4.23 -12.79
N ALA A 144 -7.03 5.23 -12.01
CA ALA A 144 -7.16 6.60 -12.48
C ALA A 144 -5.78 7.29 -12.62
N HIS A 145 -4.87 7.05 -11.68
CA HIS A 145 -3.61 7.76 -11.59
C HIS A 145 -2.49 6.89 -10.99
N ARG A 146 -1.23 7.18 -11.39
CA ARG A 146 -0.02 6.64 -10.77
C ARG A 146 0.87 7.80 -10.35
N TYR A 147 1.59 7.64 -9.27
CA TYR A 147 2.24 8.73 -8.55
C TYR A 147 3.74 8.82 -8.83
N THR A 148 4.27 10.03 -8.73
CA THR A 148 5.69 10.23 -8.46
C THR A 148 5.90 10.44 -6.95
N SER A 149 7.12 10.20 -6.46
CA SER A 149 7.45 10.46 -5.06
C SER A 149 7.26 11.93 -4.68
N LYS A 150 7.63 12.85 -5.58
CA LYS A 150 7.47 14.32 -5.37
C LYS A 150 5.99 14.71 -5.23
N GLU A 151 5.13 14.16 -6.08
CA GLU A 151 3.70 14.43 -6.02
C GLU A 151 3.09 13.92 -4.72
N LEU A 152 3.36 12.64 -4.37
CA LEU A 152 2.86 12.06 -3.14
C LEU A 152 3.34 12.85 -1.91
N ALA A 153 4.60 13.28 -1.90
CA ALA A 153 5.16 14.13 -0.85
C ALA A 153 4.36 15.43 -0.68
N GLY A 154 4.07 16.12 -1.78
CA GLY A 154 3.28 17.35 -1.75
C GLY A 154 1.89 17.16 -1.16
N LYS A 155 1.21 16.04 -1.52
CA LYS A 155 -0.12 15.71 -1.00
C LYS A 155 -0.10 15.36 0.49
N LEU A 156 0.91 14.60 0.95
CA LEU A 156 1.10 14.27 2.38
C LEU A 156 1.32 15.53 3.23
N VAL A 157 2.21 16.42 2.79
CA VAL A 157 2.49 17.68 3.51
C VAL A 157 1.25 18.57 3.55
N LYS A 158 0.51 18.72 2.44
CA LYS A 158 -0.76 19.47 2.39
C LYS A 158 -1.81 18.88 3.36
N SER A 159 -1.76 17.59 3.65
CA SER A 159 -2.66 16.95 4.61
C SER A 159 -2.21 17.08 6.07
N GLY A 160 -1.15 17.85 6.35
CA GLY A 160 -0.64 18.10 7.69
C GLY A 160 0.26 16.99 8.25
N LEU A 161 0.79 16.14 7.38
CA LEU A 161 1.69 15.06 7.75
C LEU A 161 3.14 15.40 7.42
N GLU A 162 4.06 15.01 8.30
CA GLU A 162 5.51 15.13 8.13
C GLU A 162 6.07 13.82 7.58
N ILE A 163 6.91 13.88 6.55
CA ILE A 163 7.45 12.70 5.89
C ILE A 163 8.67 12.20 6.66
N GLU A 164 8.59 10.98 7.22
CA GLU A 164 9.73 10.30 7.85
C GLU A 164 10.46 9.37 6.85
N LEU A 165 9.72 8.76 5.93
CA LEU A 165 10.27 7.91 4.88
C LEU A 165 9.51 8.14 3.58
N LEU A 166 10.26 8.29 2.49
CA LEU A 166 9.72 8.31 1.13
C LEU A 166 10.73 7.61 0.22
N SER A 167 10.29 6.57 -0.47
CA SER A 167 11.14 5.77 -1.35
C SER A 167 10.30 5.16 -2.47
N TYR A 168 10.96 4.84 -3.58
CA TYR A 168 10.36 3.85 -4.46
C TYR A 168 10.58 2.45 -3.90
N ALA A 169 9.79 1.49 -4.38
CA ALA A 169 9.89 0.07 -4.10
C ALA A 169 9.71 -0.74 -5.39
N ASN A 170 10.14 -1.99 -5.37
CA ASN A 170 10.23 -2.86 -6.53
C ASN A 170 11.22 -2.34 -7.58
N MET A 171 12.35 -1.81 -7.13
CA MET A 171 13.41 -1.30 -7.99
C MET A 171 14.09 -2.43 -8.76
N LEU A 172 14.36 -3.56 -8.12
CA LEU A 172 15.03 -4.71 -8.76
C LEU A 172 14.18 -5.35 -9.86
N LEU A 173 12.85 -5.24 -9.76
CA LEU A 173 11.92 -5.75 -10.77
C LEU A 173 11.59 -4.71 -11.85
N PHE A 174 11.99 -3.47 -11.67
CA PHE A 174 11.68 -2.38 -12.58
C PHE A 174 12.18 -2.61 -14.03
N PRO A 175 13.43 -3.08 -14.28
CA PRO A 175 13.89 -3.35 -15.64
C PRO A 175 13.05 -4.40 -16.35
N LEU A 176 12.62 -5.44 -15.63
CA LEU A 176 11.77 -6.51 -16.17
C LEU A 176 10.38 -5.97 -16.56
N ALA A 177 9.78 -5.16 -15.68
CA ALA A 177 8.50 -4.52 -15.97
C ALA A 177 8.61 -3.54 -17.14
N LEU A 178 9.69 -2.76 -17.22
CA LEU A 178 9.95 -1.86 -18.33
C LEU A 178 10.06 -2.60 -19.65
N LEU A 179 10.84 -3.69 -19.69
CA LEU A 179 10.96 -4.52 -20.87
C LEU A 179 9.60 -5.07 -21.33
N LYS A 180 8.80 -5.55 -20.37
CA LYS A 180 7.43 -6.00 -20.64
C LYS A 180 6.58 -4.87 -21.25
N ARG A 181 6.60 -3.65 -20.71
CA ARG A 181 5.85 -2.51 -21.26
C ARG A 181 6.30 -2.12 -22.66
N VAL A 182 7.61 -2.12 -22.90
CA VAL A 182 8.15 -1.87 -24.24
C VAL A 182 7.64 -2.91 -25.23
N THR A 183 7.74 -4.20 -24.90
CA THR A 183 7.27 -5.29 -25.77
C THR A 183 5.76 -5.28 -25.99
N GLU A 184 4.96 -4.91 -24.99
CA GLU A 184 3.50 -4.75 -25.12
C GLU A 184 3.12 -3.63 -26.09
N ARG A 185 3.84 -2.51 -26.05
CA ARG A 185 3.62 -1.38 -27.00
C ARG A 185 3.94 -1.73 -28.45
N TRP A 186 4.85 -2.68 -28.68
CA TRP A 186 5.26 -3.12 -30.02
C TRP A 186 4.38 -4.26 -30.56
N ARG A 187 3.55 -4.89 -29.73
CA ARG A 187 2.62 -5.95 -30.14
C ARG A 187 1.31 -5.36 -30.62
N LEU A 188 0.89 -5.73 -31.82
CA LEU A 188 -0.38 -5.30 -32.44
C LEU A 188 -1.62 -5.97 -31.85
N THR A 189 -1.46 -6.97 -30.98
CA THR A 189 -2.57 -7.68 -30.33
C THR A 189 -2.51 -7.52 -28.83
N PRO A 190 -3.60 -7.05 -28.17
CA PRO A 190 -3.66 -6.96 -26.71
C PRO A 190 -3.62 -8.36 -26.09
N GLN A 191 -2.59 -8.66 -25.32
CA GLN A 191 -2.55 -9.89 -24.57
C GLN A 191 -3.46 -9.75 -23.33
N GLN A 192 -4.43 -10.65 -23.17
CA GLN A 192 -5.45 -10.56 -22.11
C GLN A 192 -4.97 -10.98 -20.71
N ASP A 193 -3.69 -11.25 -20.51
CA ASP A 193 -3.18 -11.74 -19.24
C ASP A 193 -2.86 -10.60 -18.26
N SER A 194 -3.36 -10.71 -17.02
CA SER A 194 -2.99 -9.82 -15.92
C SER A 194 -1.49 -9.92 -15.62
N ASP A 195 -0.85 -8.81 -15.25
CA ASP A 195 0.56 -8.79 -14.83
C ASP A 195 0.85 -9.76 -13.67
N LEU A 196 -0.16 -10.03 -12.83
CA LEU A 196 -0.10 -11.02 -11.75
C LEU A 196 -0.38 -12.45 -12.24
N ALA A 197 -1.00 -12.63 -13.43
CA ALA A 197 -1.31 -13.94 -14.00
C ALA A 197 -0.12 -14.58 -14.74
N VAL A 198 1.02 -13.89 -14.83
CA VAL A 198 2.24 -14.49 -15.36
C VAL A 198 2.62 -15.67 -14.47
N LYS A 199 2.32 -16.87 -14.94
CA LYS A 199 2.81 -18.11 -14.34
C LYS A 199 4.33 -18.14 -14.51
N VAL A 200 5.03 -17.53 -13.56
CA VAL A 200 6.49 -17.40 -13.58
C VAL A 200 7.17 -18.75 -13.32
N GLY A 201 6.37 -19.79 -13.04
CA GLY A 201 6.87 -21.16 -12.85
C GLY A 201 8.04 -21.20 -11.86
N PRO A 202 9.17 -21.83 -12.23
CA PRO A 202 10.32 -21.97 -11.34
C PRO A 202 11.01 -20.64 -10.96
N PHE A 203 10.78 -19.55 -11.71
CA PHE A 203 11.37 -18.22 -11.42
C PHE A 203 10.65 -17.43 -10.32
N SER A 204 9.49 -17.91 -9.83
CA SER A 204 8.74 -17.24 -8.75
C SER A 204 9.57 -17.07 -7.47
N GLY A 205 10.39 -18.07 -7.13
CA GLY A 205 11.32 -18.02 -6.00
C GLY A 205 12.39 -16.94 -6.17
N LEU A 206 12.96 -16.79 -7.35
CA LEU A 206 13.96 -15.76 -7.66
C LEU A 206 13.35 -14.35 -7.53
N LEU A 207 12.17 -14.12 -8.11
CA LEU A 207 11.50 -12.82 -8.03
C LEU A 207 11.14 -12.45 -6.59
N LYS A 208 10.67 -13.43 -5.81
CA LYS A 208 10.46 -13.24 -4.35
C LYS A 208 11.77 -12.88 -3.66
N SER A 209 12.87 -13.58 -3.95
CA SER A 209 14.17 -13.31 -3.34
C SER A 209 14.68 -11.90 -3.65
N CYS A 210 14.44 -11.38 -4.86
CA CYS A 210 14.74 -10.00 -5.21
C CYS A 210 13.99 -9.02 -4.29
N LEU A 211 12.69 -9.22 -4.07
CA LEU A 211 11.90 -8.34 -3.19
C LEU A 211 12.32 -8.47 -1.72
N VAL A 212 12.65 -9.68 -1.26
CA VAL A 212 13.17 -9.90 0.09
C VAL A 212 14.54 -9.25 0.28
N LEU A 213 15.41 -9.27 -0.74
CA LEU A 213 16.69 -8.56 -0.70
C LEU A 213 16.46 -7.05 -0.65
N GLU A 214 15.57 -6.54 -1.49
CA GLU A 214 15.19 -5.12 -1.50
C GLU A 214 14.63 -4.68 -0.14
N SER A 215 13.85 -5.53 0.54
CA SER A 215 13.30 -5.24 1.86
C SER A 215 14.37 -4.97 2.92
N ARG A 216 15.55 -5.58 2.81
CA ARG A 216 16.69 -5.31 3.71
C ARG A 216 17.34 -3.95 3.44
N TRP A 217 17.37 -3.53 2.18
CA TRP A 217 18.01 -2.29 1.75
C TRP A 217 17.14 -1.06 1.97
N ILE A 218 15.82 -1.15 1.78
CA ILE A 218 14.90 -0.02 1.88
C ILE A 218 14.89 0.65 3.27
N ARG A 219 15.32 -0.07 4.30
CA ARG A 219 15.50 0.48 5.66
C ARG A 219 16.60 1.55 5.73
N ARG A 220 17.64 1.42 4.90
CA ARG A 220 18.84 2.29 4.93
C ARG A 220 18.98 3.16 3.70
N TRP A 221 18.45 2.72 2.57
CA TRP A 221 18.59 3.37 1.29
C TRP A 221 17.24 3.81 0.75
N ARG A 222 17.20 4.97 0.11
CA ARG A 222 16.02 5.45 -0.63
C ARG A 222 16.24 5.19 -2.10
N PHE A 223 15.35 4.41 -2.70
CA PHE A 223 15.45 4.05 -4.10
C PHE A 223 14.96 5.19 -4.98
N PRO A 224 15.70 5.56 -6.04
CA PRO A 224 15.35 6.67 -6.92
C PRO A 224 14.25 6.34 -7.94
N PHE A 225 13.94 5.06 -8.15
CA PHE A 225 12.89 4.55 -9.04
C PHE A 225 12.39 3.19 -8.58
N GLY A 226 11.23 2.76 -9.09
CA GLY A 226 10.61 1.47 -8.79
C GLY A 226 9.17 1.43 -9.31
N LEU A 227 8.48 0.31 -9.10
CA LEU A 227 7.10 0.13 -9.57
C LEU A 227 6.05 0.71 -8.63
N SER A 228 6.43 0.99 -7.39
CA SER A 228 5.56 1.59 -6.37
C SER A 228 6.30 2.72 -5.66
N VAL A 229 5.55 3.67 -5.11
CA VAL A 229 6.03 4.65 -4.13
C VAL A 229 5.53 4.21 -2.76
N VAL A 230 6.41 4.18 -1.77
CA VAL A 230 6.08 3.89 -0.37
C VAL A 230 6.44 5.10 0.49
N ALA A 231 5.58 5.40 1.46
CA ALA A 231 5.77 6.52 2.37
C ALA A 231 5.40 6.14 3.80
N VAL A 232 6.19 6.63 4.76
CA VAL A 232 5.79 6.78 6.16
C VAL A 232 5.72 8.25 6.45
N ALA A 233 4.56 8.70 6.91
CA ALA A 233 4.34 10.09 7.27
C ALA A 233 3.71 10.17 8.66
N LYS A 234 4.19 11.10 9.48
CA LYS A 234 3.82 11.25 10.88
C LYS A 234 2.90 12.44 11.07
N LYS A 235 1.88 12.30 11.91
CA LYS A 235 1.09 13.44 12.37
C LYS A 235 1.86 14.22 13.42
N ASN A 236 2.04 15.53 13.21
CA ASN A 236 2.74 16.39 14.15
C ASN A 236 2.10 16.35 15.54
N SER A 237 2.95 16.29 16.57
CA SER A 237 2.53 16.30 17.97
C SER A 237 2.08 17.68 18.47
N PHE A 238 2.41 18.75 17.73
CA PHE A 238 2.04 20.10 18.11
C PHE A 238 0.71 20.50 17.44
N ARG A 239 -0.34 20.68 18.24
CA ARG A 239 -1.46 21.55 17.83
C ARG A 239 -0.86 22.95 17.62
N ARG A 240 -0.91 23.48 16.40
CA ARG A 240 -0.89 24.92 16.24
C ARG A 240 -2.16 25.42 16.94
N SER A 241 -2.00 25.96 18.15
CA SER A 241 -3.01 26.80 18.77
C SER A 241 -3.21 28.01 17.84
N SER A 242 -4.30 27.99 17.12
CA SER A 242 -4.87 29.14 16.44
C SER A 242 -5.67 29.96 17.42
#